data_53894e6a9440802bfe16cecfd4fb7950
#
_entry.id   53894e6a9440802bfe16cecfd4fb7950
#
_cell.length_a   1.000
_cell.length_b   1.000
_cell.length_c   1.000
_cell.angle_alpha   90.00
_cell.angle_beta   90.00
_cell.angle_gamma   90.00
#
_symmetry.space_group_name_H-M   'P 1'
#
loop_
_entity.id
_entity.type
_entity.pdbx_description
1 polymer ?
#
loop_
_entity_poly.entity_id
_entity_poly.type
_entity_poly.pdbx_seq_one_letter_code
_entity_poly.pdbx_strand_id
1 'polypeptide(L)'
;MEFEDFTLLQKLLASLLVGYLLGSVPFAHLAARFKGVDIFETGNRRAGTANVFWNVSRRTGVLVFAADLAKGSLAVVIAQLLDLEGPLVILAGGAAVVGHWKSVFTGFRGGDGMAALLGVTLTLVPALGLWCIGVGFVAVVLSWRSPYRSAVGIAVCFSTMLGLGLFLQYRLGLVYGLTGLALLVLTHNVLIRRRLAAAGVSPRDEFDELDLGVDDSGDPDLRPPAKNHH
;
A
#
# COMPACT_ATOMS: atom_id res chain seq x y z
N MET A 1 16.10 28.29 -13.69
CA MET A 1 16.89 27.09 -14.04
C MET A 1 15.90 26.14 -14.69
N GLU A 2 16.02 25.93 -15.98
CA GLU A 2 15.12 25.02 -16.70
C GLU A 2 15.58 23.59 -16.46
N PHE A 3 14.64 22.67 -16.24
CA PHE A 3 14.96 21.25 -15.96
C PHE A 3 15.61 20.55 -17.17
N GLU A 4 15.55 21.17 -18.35
CA GLU A 4 16.21 20.67 -19.56
C GLU A 4 17.75 20.65 -19.45
N ASP A 5 18.35 21.43 -18.55
CA ASP A 5 19.79 21.46 -18.31
C ASP A 5 20.32 20.26 -17.50
N PHE A 6 19.41 19.46 -16.87
CA PHE A 6 19.81 18.30 -16.09
C PHE A 6 20.09 17.08 -16.98
N THR A 7 21.18 16.37 -16.67
CA THR A 7 21.45 15.07 -17.30
C THR A 7 20.40 14.04 -16.87
N LEU A 8 20.21 12.97 -17.68
CA LEU A 8 19.30 11.88 -17.36
C LEU A 8 19.57 11.29 -15.95
N LEU A 9 20.85 11.16 -15.58
CA LEU A 9 21.25 10.65 -14.27
C LEU A 9 20.76 11.57 -13.13
N GLN A 10 20.91 12.88 -13.29
CA GLN A 10 20.45 13.86 -12.28
C GLN A 10 18.93 13.83 -12.14
N LYS A 11 18.19 13.80 -13.26
CA LYS A 11 16.72 13.67 -13.27
C LYS A 11 16.28 12.37 -12.56
N LEU A 12 16.94 11.26 -12.85
CA LEU A 12 16.66 9.98 -12.22
C LEU A 12 16.93 10.01 -10.71
N LEU A 13 18.10 10.49 -10.28
CA LEU A 13 18.47 10.57 -8.87
C LEU A 13 17.52 11.48 -8.09
N ALA A 14 17.17 12.66 -8.65
CA ALA A 14 16.19 13.57 -8.06
C ALA A 14 14.83 12.89 -7.91
N SER A 15 14.35 12.20 -8.95
CA SER A 15 13.06 11.49 -8.94
C SER A 15 13.03 10.34 -7.94
N LEU A 16 14.14 9.59 -7.81
CA LEU A 16 14.26 8.52 -6.80
C LEU A 16 14.22 9.09 -5.37
N LEU A 17 14.96 10.17 -5.13
CA LEU A 17 14.99 10.82 -3.81
C LEU A 17 13.61 11.37 -3.43
N VAL A 18 13.01 12.15 -4.32
CA VAL A 18 11.67 12.72 -4.10
C VAL A 18 10.62 11.61 -3.95
N GLY A 19 10.66 10.59 -4.80
CA GLY A 19 9.77 9.44 -4.71
C GLY A 19 9.89 8.73 -3.36
N TYR A 20 11.12 8.46 -2.89
CA TYR A 20 11.36 7.86 -1.59
C TYR A 20 10.84 8.72 -0.43
N LEU A 21 11.11 10.04 -0.45
CA LEU A 21 10.66 10.95 0.61
C LEU A 21 9.13 11.07 0.65
N LEU A 22 8.47 11.21 -0.50
CA LEU A 22 7.00 11.19 -0.60
C LEU A 22 6.43 9.88 -0.07
N GLY A 23 6.99 8.77 -0.53
CA GLY A 23 6.60 7.44 -0.06
C GLY A 23 6.77 7.25 1.44
N SER A 24 7.80 7.87 2.02
CA SER A 24 8.12 7.80 3.45
C SER A 24 7.12 8.54 4.34
N VAL A 25 6.27 9.45 3.82
CA VAL A 25 5.25 10.13 4.63
C VAL A 25 4.32 9.09 5.27
N PRO A 26 4.29 8.97 6.63
CA PRO A 26 3.67 7.83 7.30
C PRO A 26 2.21 8.14 7.69
N PHE A 27 1.32 8.29 6.68
CA PHE A 27 -0.07 8.68 6.91
C PHE A 27 -0.81 7.77 7.89
N ALA A 28 -0.61 6.46 7.79
CA ALA A 28 -1.24 5.49 8.69
C ALA A 28 -0.80 5.69 10.16
N HIS A 29 0.51 5.91 10.39
CA HIS A 29 1.03 6.18 11.73
C HIS A 29 0.51 7.50 12.29
N LEU A 30 0.54 8.57 11.50
CA LEU A 30 0.04 9.88 11.91
C LEU A 30 -1.47 9.81 12.23
N ALA A 31 -2.25 9.20 11.37
CA ALA A 31 -3.70 9.06 11.54
C ALA A 31 -4.07 8.24 12.78
N ALA A 32 -3.37 7.13 13.05
CA ALA A 32 -3.55 6.33 14.25
C ALA A 32 -3.16 7.10 15.52
N ARG A 33 -2.02 7.79 15.49
CA ARG A 33 -1.53 8.61 16.60
C ARG A 33 -2.50 9.73 16.97
N PHE A 34 -3.15 10.39 15.98
CA PHE A 34 -4.22 11.37 16.23
C PHE A 34 -5.44 10.76 16.93
N LYS A 35 -5.62 9.45 16.86
CA LYS A 35 -6.66 8.70 17.57
C LYS A 35 -6.16 8.08 18.89
N GLY A 36 -4.94 8.36 19.32
CA GLY A 36 -4.34 7.80 20.53
C GLY A 36 -3.91 6.34 20.41
N VAL A 37 -3.78 5.82 19.18
CA VAL A 37 -3.42 4.41 18.91
C VAL A 37 -2.01 4.31 18.38
N ASP A 38 -1.20 3.40 18.93
CA ASP A 38 0.07 3.00 18.32
C ASP A 38 -0.18 1.91 17.28
N ILE A 39 -0.10 2.28 16.02
CA ILE A 39 -0.36 1.36 14.88
C ILE A 39 0.66 0.22 14.81
N PHE A 40 1.85 0.38 15.38
CA PHE A 40 2.89 -0.63 15.39
C PHE A 40 2.75 -1.65 16.53
N GLU A 41 1.85 -1.40 17.47
CA GLU A 41 1.47 -2.33 18.54
C GLU A 41 0.03 -2.86 18.37
N THR A 42 -0.67 -2.42 17.31
CA THR A 42 -2.08 -2.75 17.07
C THR A 42 -2.25 -3.64 15.83
N GLY A 43 -3.11 -4.64 15.90
CA GLY A 43 -3.47 -5.53 14.81
C GLY A 43 -2.24 -6.22 14.19
N ASN A 44 -2.08 -6.09 12.87
CA ASN A 44 -0.94 -6.68 12.15
C ASN A 44 0.39 -5.94 12.34
N ARG A 45 0.46 -4.95 13.25
CA ARG A 45 1.66 -4.16 13.63
C ARG A 45 2.34 -3.46 12.45
N ARG A 46 1.58 -3.09 11.42
CA ARG A 46 2.07 -2.40 10.21
C ARG A 46 1.35 -1.08 10.02
N ALA A 47 2.08 -0.04 9.61
CA ALA A 47 1.51 1.26 9.28
C ALA A 47 0.89 1.23 7.86
N GLY A 48 -0.19 0.49 7.70
CA GLY A 48 -0.92 0.34 6.43
C GLY A 48 -2.40 0.62 6.55
N THR A 49 -3.02 0.92 5.42
CA THR A 49 -4.45 1.23 5.28
C THR A 49 -5.35 0.20 5.95
N ALA A 50 -5.11 -1.10 5.71
CA ALA A 50 -5.95 -2.17 6.24
C ALA A 50 -5.92 -2.18 7.78
N ASN A 51 -4.74 -2.01 8.39
CA ASN A 51 -4.62 -1.96 9.84
C ASN A 51 -5.40 -0.77 10.44
N VAL A 52 -5.29 0.43 9.85
CA VAL A 52 -6.07 1.60 10.29
C VAL A 52 -7.56 1.38 10.10
N PHE A 53 -7.98 0.80 8.98
CA PHE A 53 -9.39 0.59 8.65
C PHE A 53 -10.08 -0.36 9.63
N TRP A 54 -9.40 -1.44 10.01
CA TRP A 54 -9.99 -2.47 10.87
C TRP A 54 -9.81 -2.17 12.36
N ASN A 55 -8.66 -1.64 12.77
CA ASN A 55 -8.29 -1.55 14.19
C ASN A 55 -8.29 -0.12 14.75
N VAL A 56 -8.52 0.91 13.91
CA VAL A 56 -8.58 2.32 14.38
C VAL A 56 -9.91 2.95 14.00
N SER A 57 -10.20 3.09 12.70
CA SER A 57 -11.45 3.66 12.20
C SER A 57 -11.59 3.43 10.70
N ARG A 58 -12.77 2.98 10.25
CA ARG A 58 -13.09 2.78 8.83
C ARG A 58 -12.92 4.07 8.01
N ARG A 59 -13.45 5.21 8.51
CA ARG A 59 -13.33 6.52 7.85
C ARG A 59 -11.87 6.95 7.72
N THR A 60 -11.11 6.81 8.79
CA THR A 60 -9.67 7.14 8.80
C THR A 60 -8.88 6.22 7.87
N GLY A 61 -9.20 4.93 7.82
CA GLY A 61 -8.58 3.97 6.89
C GLY A 61 -8.78 4.35 5.42
N VAL A 62 -9.99 4.82 5.04
CA VAL A 62 -10.25 5.31 3.68
C VAL A 62 -9.41 6.54 3.35
N LEU A 63 -9.28 7.49 4.28
CA LEU A 63 -8.43 8.68 4.10
C LEU A 63 -6.95 8.31 3.95
N VAL A 64 -6.48 7.38 4.77
CA VAL A 64 -5.10 6.84 4.67
C VAL A 64 -4.88 6.15 3.33
N PHE A 65 -5.86 5.35 2.86
CA PHE A 65 -5.79 4.74 1.53
C PHE A 65 -5.63 5.78 0.42
N ALA A 66 -6.46 6.82 0.44
CA ALA A 66 -6.40 7.90 -0.55
C ALA A 66 -5.06 8.64 -0.49
N ALA A 67 -4.54 8.92 0.71
CA ALA A 67 -3.25 9.57 0.90
C ALA A 67 -2.07 8.69 0.44
N ASP A 68 -2.09 7.39 0.74
CA ASP A 68 -1.08 6.43 0.29
C ASP A 68 -1.11 6.21 -1.22
N LEU A 69 -2.30 6.22 -1.83
CA LEU A 69 -2.46 6.21 -3.28
C LEU A 69 -1.89 7.50 -3.89
N ALA A 70 -2.24 8.66 -3.33
CA ALA A 70 -1.79 9.96 -3.81
C ALA A 70 -0.27 10.09 -3.80
N LYS A 71 0.44 9.60 -2.76
CA LYS A 71 1.91 9.69 -2.72
C LYS A 71 2.59 8.87 -3.83
N GLY A 72 2.04 7.69 -4.18
CA GLY A 72 2.51 6.91 -5.32
C GLY A 72 2.28 7.63 -6.66
N SER A 73 1.10 8.23 -6.83
CA SER A 73 0.76 9.05 -7.99
C SER A 73 1.67 10.28 -8.11
N LEU A 74 1.86 11.02 -7.02
CA LEU A 74 2.70 12.23 -7.00
C LEU A 74 4.16 11.93 -7.34
N ALA A 75 4.71 10.81 -6.88
CA ALA A 75 6.07 10.40 -7.22
C ALA A 75 6.24 10.22 -8.75
N VAL A 76 5.24 9.63 -9.41
CA VAL A 76 5.22 9.47 -10.87
C VAL A 76 5.07 10.83 -11.58
N VAL A 77 4.12 11.66 -11.14
CA VAL A 77 3.88 12.99 -11.73
C VAL A 77 5.13 13.85 -11.65
N ILE A 78 5.80 13.88 -10.49
CA ILE A 78 7.03 14.68 -10.33
C ILE A 78 8.15 14.13 -11.23
N ALA A 79 8.29 12.80 -11.35
CA ALA A 79 9.27 12.23 -12.26
C ALA A 79 9.01 12.62 -13.72
N GLN A 80 7.73 12.65 -14.13
CA GLN A 80 7.34 13.15 -15.47
C GLN A 80 7.60 14.65 -15.64
N LEU A 81 7.36 15.47 -14.62
CA LEU A 81 7.69 16.89 -14.62
C LEU A 81 9.20 17.17 -14.66
N LEU A 82 10.02 16.20 -14.26
CA LEU A 82 11.48 16.21 -14.42
C LEU A 82 11.92 15.60 -15.77
N ASP A 83 11.01 15.45 -16.72
CA ASP A 83 11.22 14.88 -18.06
C ASP A 83 11.80 13.45 -18.06
N LEU A 84 11.47 12.66 -17.05
CA LEU A 84 11.67 11.23 -17.15
C LEU A 84 10.56 10.59 -17.98
N GLU A 85 10.93 9.81 -18.97
CA GLU A 85 10.01 9.20 -19.91
C GLU A 85 10.01 7.66 -19.82
N GLY A 86 8.96 7.06 -20.38
CA GLY A 86 8.84 5.63 -20.57
C GLY A 86 8.92 4.84 -19.26
N PRO A 87 9.56 3.66 -19.26
CA PRO A 87 9.64 2.78 -18.09
C PRO A 87 10.47 3.31 -16.93
N LEU A 88 11.36 4.30 -17.14
CA LEU A 88 12.20 4.87 -16.09
C LEU A 88 11.38 5.55 -14.98
N VAL A 89 10.21 6.09 -15.33
CA VAL A 89 9.29 6.70 -14.36
C VAL A 89 8.81 5.70 -13.30
N ILE A 90 8.76 4.40 -13.62
CA ILE A 90 8.40 3.34 -12.68
C ILE A 90 9.38 3.27 -11.51
N LEU A 91 10.65 3.61 -11.74
CA LEU A 91 11.68 3.60 -10.69
C LEU A 91 11.36 4.64 -9.60
N ALA A 92 10.86 5.82 -9.97
CA ALA A 92 10.39 6.83 -9.00
C ALA A 92 9.17 6.34 -8.21
N GLY A 93 8.19 5.70 -8.87
CA GLY A 93 7.08 5.04 -8.22
C GLY A 93 7.54 3.90 -7.29
N GLY A 94 8.52 3.11 -7.73
CA GLY A 94 9.17 2.07 -6.93
C GLY A 94 9.87 2.64 -5.69
N ALA A 95 10.56 3.77 -5.82
CA ALA A 95 11.16 4.48 -4.70
C ALA A 95 10.09 4.93 -3.68
N ALA A 96 8.91 5.39 -4.14
CA ALA A 96 7.80 5.71 -3.24
C ALA A 96 7.27 4.47 -2.51
N VAL A 97 7.20 3.32 -3.16
CA VAL A 97 6.84 2.04 -2.53
C VAL A 97 7.88 1.65 -1.47
N VAL A 98 9.17 1.77 -1.79
CA VAL A 98 10.27 1.50 -0.83
C VAL A 98 10.21 2.46 0.37
N GLY A 99 9.95 3.76 0.12
CA GLY A 99 9.73 4.75 1.17
C GLY A 99 8.55 4.39 2.08
N HIS A 100 7.46 3.87 1.51
CA HIS A 100 6.33 3.39 2.30
C HIS A 100 6.69 2.16 3.16
N TRP A 101 7.56 1.26 2.70
CA TRP A 101 8.02 0.10 3.48
C TRP A 101 9.01 0.48 4.57
N LYS A 102 9.91 1.39 4.26
CA LYS A 102 11.06 1.79 5.07
C LYS A 102 11.08 3.31 5.23
N SER A 103 10.05 3.83 5.92
CA SER A 103 9.91 5.25 6.15
C SER A 103 11.00 5.77 7.08
N VAL A 104 11.76 6.77 6.60
CA VAL A 104 12.76 7.48 7.41
C VAL A 104 12.11 8.20 8.60
N PHE A 105 10.85 8.58 8.50
CA PHE A 105 10.14 9.32 9.56
C PHE A 105 9.63 8.42 10.70
N THR A 106 9.68 7.11 10.55
CA THR A 106 9.21 6.14 11.56
C THR A 106 10.27 5.10 11.93
N GLY A 107 11.56 5.46 11.81
CA GLY A 107 12.67 4.57 12.11
C GLY A 107 12.68 3.33 11.20
N PHE A 108 12.40 3.51 9.90
CA PHE A 108 12.35 2.47 8.88
C PHE A 108 11.28 1.38 9.11
N ARG A 109 10.24 1.73 9.87
CA ARG A 109 9.01 0.93 10.02
C ARG A 109 7.94 1.48 9.07
N GLY A 110 7.17 0.62 8.39
CA GLY A 110 6.18 1.10 7.41
C GLY A 110 5.05 0.09 7.17
N GLY A 111 4.36 0.29 6.06
CA GLY A 111 3.21 -0.52 5.63
C GLY A 111 3.55 -1.55 4.56
N ASP A 112 2.54 -1.92 3.75
CA ASP A 112 2.66 -2.95 2.72
C ASP A 112 2.95 -2.43 1.30
N GLY A 113 2.79 -1.13 1.05
CA GLY A 113 3.07 -0.50 -0.24
C GLY A 113 2.00 -0.71 -1.30
N MET A 114 0.93 -1.46 -1.01
CA MET A 114 -0.09 -1.81 -2.02
C MET A 114 -0.84 -0.58 -2.53
N ALA A 115 -1.27 0.33 -1.65
CA ALA A 115 -1.98 1.55 -2.05
C ALA A 115 -1.08 2.48 -2.89
N ALA A 116 0.20 2.64 -2.52
CA ALA A 116 1.16 3.41 -3.30
C ALA A 116 1.37 2.81 -4.70
N LEU A 117 1.49 1.47 -4.80
CA LEU A 117 1.57 0.75 -6.08
C LEU A 117 0.34 1.02 -6.97
N LEU A 118 -0.88 1.00 -6.39
CA LEU A 118 -2.10 1.32 -7.14
C LEU A 118 -2.08 2.77 -7.64
N GLY A 119 -1.57 3.71 -6.86
CA GLY A 119 -1.38 5.11 -7.28
C GLY A 119 -0.42 5.24 -8.46
N VAL A 120 0.73 4.58 -8.41
CA VAL A 120 1.69 4.49 -9.53
C VAL A 120 1.00 3.95 -10.78
N THR A 121 0.22 2.86 -10.64
CA THR A 121 -0.47 2.21 -11.75
C THR A 121 -1.52 3.12 -12.39
N LEU A 122 -2.36 3.77 -11.57
CA LEU A 122 -3.40 4.67 -12.08
C LEU A 122 -2.83 5.88 -12.82
N THR A 123 -1.66 6.36 -12.42
CA THR A 123 -1.02 7.50 -13.09
C THR A 123 -0.39 7.10 -14.42
N LEU A 124 0.24 5.92 -14.50
CA LEU A 124 0.96 5.48 -15.70
C LEU A 124 0.06 4.86 -16.77
N VAL A 125 -0.95 4.11 -16.37
CA VAL A 125 -1.87 3.38 -17.25
C VAL A 125 -3.33 3.54 -16.77
N PRO A 126 -3.89 4.77 -16.77
CA PRO A 126 -5.15 5.08 -16.08
C PRO A 126 -6.33 4.21 -16.54
N ALA A 127 -6.55 4.09 -17.84
CA ALA A 127 -7.68 3.32 -18.36
C ALA A 127 -7.55 1.83 -18.04
N LEU A 128 -6.41 1.22 -18.39
CA LEU A 128 -6.15 -0.21 -18.11
C LEU A 128 -6.09 -0.46 -16.60
N GLY A 129 -5.42 0.44 -15.86
CA GLY A 129 -5.25 0.35 -14.42
C GLY A 129 -6.59 0.36 -13.68
N LEU A 130 -7.49 1.27 -14.04
CA LEU A 130 -8.80 1.37 -13.40
C LEU A 130 -9.62 0.06 -13.54
N TRP A 131 -9.67 -0.52 -14.74
CA TRP A 131 -10.33 -1.79 -14.97
C TRP A 131 -9.71 -2.93 -14.18
N CYS A 132 -8.38 -3.05 -14.20
CA CYS A 132 -7.66 -4.11 -13.49
C CYS A 132 -7.79 -3.98 -11.97
N ILE A 133 -7.77 -2.75 -11.45
CA ILE A 133 -8.01 -2.48 -10.01
C ILE A 133 -9.43 -2.86 -9.63
N GLY A 134 -10.43 -2.58 -10.49
CA GLY A 134 -11.81 -3.03 -10.29
C GLY A 134 -11.91 -4.55 -10.17
N VAL A 135 -11.27 -5.29 -11.07
CA VAL A 135 -11.21 -6.77 -11.04
C VAL A 135 -10.50 -7.25 -9.77
N GLY A 136 -9.37 -6.63 -9.42
CA GLY A 136 -8.64 -6.92 -8.19
C GLY A 136 -9.46 -6.65 -6.93
N PHE A 137 -10.26 -5.57 -6.91
CA PHE A 137 -11.17 -5.26 -5.82
C PHE A 137 -12.27 -6.32 -5.65
N VAL A 138 -12.86 -6.79 -6.75
CA VAL A 138 -13.80 -7.92 -6.70
C VAL A 138 -13.15 -9.16 -6.10
N ALA A 139 -11.91 -9.46 -6.47
CA ALA A 139 -11.16 -10.58 -5.88
C ALA A 139 -10.91 -10.39 -4.37
N VAL A 140 -10.65 -9.17 -3.89
CA VAL A 140 -10.58 -8.85 -2.45
C VAL A 140 -11.90 -9.17 -1.76
N VAL A 141 -13.03 -8.74 -2.34
CA VAL A 141 -14.36 -8.98 -1.77
C VAL A 141 -14.69 -10.47 -1.74
N LEU A 142 -14.43 -11.20 -2.82
CA LEU A 142 -14.65 -12.65 -2.87
C LEU A 142 -13.76 -13.43 -1.88
N SER A 143 -12.59 -12.88 -1.58
CA SER A 143 -11.60 -13.47 -0.66
C SER A 143 -11.68 -12.86 0.76
N TRP A 144 -12.79 -12.23 1.15
CA TRP A 144 -12.87 -11.40 2.33
C TRP A 144 -12.55 -12.15 3.66
N ARG A 145 -12.81 -13.46 3.70
CA ARG A 145 -12.45 -14.34 4.83
C ARG A 145 -10.97 -14.75 4.85
N SER A 146 -10.22 -14.46 3.78
CA SER A 146 -8.81 -14.83 3.71
C SER A 146 -7.92 -13.77 4.36
N PRO A 147 -6.95 -14.16 5.20
CA PRO A 147 -5.95 -13.24 5.73
C PRO A 147 -5.05 -12.66 4.62
N TYR A 148 -5.09 -13.24 3.42
CA TYR A 148 -4.30 -12.81 2.25
C TYR A 148 -5.11 -12.01 1.22
N ARG A 149 -6.35 -11.61 1.52
CA ARG A 149 -7.28 -10.95 0.58
C ARG A 149 -6.64 -9.80 -0.22
N SER A 150 -5.87 -8.91 0.44
CA SER A 150 -5.20 -7.80 -0.25
C SER A 150 -4.12 -8.29 -1.22
N ALA A 151 -3.36 -9.32 -0.86
CA ALA A 151 -2.37 -9.93 -1.76
C ALA A 151 -3.04 -10.63 -2.94
N VAL A 152 -4.17 -11.33 -2.72
CA VAL A 152 -4.99 -11.93 -3.78
C VAL A 152 -5.49 -10.85 -4.73
N GLY A 153 -6.02 -9.73 -4.21
CA GLY A 153 -6.47 -8.60 -5.03
C GLY A 153 -5.37 -8.02 -5.91
N ILE A 154 -4.18 -7.79 -5.35
CA ILE A 154 -3.01 -7.31 -6.12
C ILE A 154 -2.57 -8.36 -7.16
N ALA A 155 -2.50 -9.63 -6.79
CA ALA A 155 -2.11 -10.69 -7.73
C ALA A 155 -3.09 -10.77 -8.91
N VAL A 156 -4.39 -10.77 -8.66
CA VAL A 156 -5.43 -10.79 -9.70
C VAL A 156 -5.39 -9.52 -10.55
N CYS A 157 -5.27 -8.33 -9.93
CA CYS A 157 -5.17 -7.05 -10.64
C CYS A 157 -4.02 -7.06 -11.66
N PHE A 158 -2.80 -7.41 -11.22
CA PHE A 158 -1.63 -7.34 -12.09
C PHE A 158 -1.51 -8.52 -13.06
N SER A 159 -2.06 -9.69 -12.72
CA SER A 159 -2.21 -10.79 -13.70
C SER A 159 -3.17 -10.41 -14.82
N THR A 160 -4.31 -9.78 -14.48
CA THR A 160 -5.27 -9.25 -15.46
C THR A 160 -4.63 -8.16 -16.31
N MET A 161 -3.86 -7.23 -15.67
CA MET A 161 -3.18 -6.17 -16.40
C MET A 161 -2.13 -6.72 -17.37
N LEU A 162 -1.37 -7.73 -16.97
CA LEU A 162 -0.41 -8.39 -17.84
C LEU A 162 -1.12 -9.07 -19.02
N GLY A 163 -2.17 -9.86 -18.75
CA GLY A 163 -2.94 -10.55 -19.80
C GLY A 163 -3.58 -9.59 -20.80
N LEU A 164 -4.29 -8.56 -20.33
CA LEU A 164 -4.90 -7.55 -21.18
C LEU A 164 -3.85 -6.69 -21.90
N GLY A 165 -2.78 -6.30 -21.23
CA GLY A 165 -1.70 -5.53 -21.83
C GLY A 165 -1.04 -6.28 -22.99
N LEU A 166 -0.78 -7.58 -22.82
CA LEU A 166 -0.26 -8.45 -23.88
C LEU A 166 -1.27 -8.62 -25.03
N PHE A 167 -2.53 -8.88 -24.71
CA PHE A 167 -3.58 -9.05 -25.71
C PHE A 167 -3.81 -7.79 -26.56
N LEU A 168 -3.84 -6.62 -25.90
CA LEU A 168 -4.07 -5.33 -26.55
C LEU A 168 -2.78 -4.68 -27.09
N GLN A 169 -1.62 -5.27 -26.88
CA GLN A 169 -0.31 -4.70 -27.19
C GLN A 169 -0.14 -3.27 -26.60
N TYR A 170 -0.70 -3.04 -25.39
CA TYR A 170 -0.81 -1.72 -24.79
C TYR A 170 0.41 -1.41 -23.92
N ARG A 171 1.23 -0.42 -24.31
CA ARG A 171 2.35 0.15 -23.53
C ARG A 171 3.18 -0.91 -22.79
N LEU A 172 3.58 -1.97 -23.47
CA LEU A 172 4.17 -3.18 -22.87
C LEU A 172 5.32 -2.92 -21.89
N GLY A 173 6.18 -1.92 -22.16
CA GLY A 173 7.26 -1.55 -21.24
C GLY A 173 6.75 -1.13 -19.85
N LEU A 174 5.64 -0.37 -19.80
CA LEU A 174 5.00 0.01 -18.55
C LEU A 174 4.29 -1.18 -17.88
N VAL A 175 3.60 -2.01 -18.67
CA VAL A 175 2.90 -3.21 -18.16
C VAL A 175 3.89 -4.18 -17.52
N TYR A 176 5.00 -4.47 -18.18
CA TYR A 176 6.05 -5.34 -17.61
C TYR A 176 6.67 -4.73 -16.35
N GLY A 177 7.03 -3.45 -16.39
CA GLY A 177 7.64 -2.78 -15.24
C GLY A 177 6.70 -2.72 -14.03
N LEU A 178 5.41 -2.40 -14.24
CA LEU A 178 4.40 -2.39 -13.17
C LEU A 178 4.13 -3.80 -12.62
N THR A 179 4.09 -4.82 -13.49
CA THR A 179 3.97 -6.22 -13.06
C THR A 179 5.19 -6.65 -12.23
N GLY A 180 6.40 -6.28 -12.66
CA GLY A 180 7.62 -6.52 -11.89
C GLY A 180 7.59 -5.85 -10.52
N LEU A 181 7.14 -4.58 -10.45
CA LEU A 181 6.97 -3.87 -9.19
C LEU A 181 5.90 -4.53 -8.30
N ALA A 182 4.80 -5.01 -8.86
CA ALA A 182 3.78 -5.75 -8.13
C ALA A 182 4.31 -7.06 -7.56
N LEU A 183 5.10 -7.82 -8.31
CA LEU A 183 5.78 -9.03 -7.83
C LEU A 183 6.71 -8.72 -6.66
N LEU A 184 7.46 -7.61 -6.75
CA LEU A 184 8.33 -7.15 -5.65
C LEU A 184 7.51 -6.83 -4.40
N VAL A 185 6.37 -6.12 -4.55
CA VAL A 185 5.45 -5.80 -3.44
C VAL A 185 4.88 -7.08 -2.82
N LEU A 186 4.41 -8.03 -3.62
CA LEU A 186 3.87 -9.30 -3.13
C LEU A 186 4.93 -10.11 -2.38
N THR A 187 6.13 -10.23 -2.96
CA THR A 187 7.26 -10.94 -2.33
C THR A 187 7.63 -10.32 -0.99
N HIS A 188 7.78 -8.99 -0.93
CA HIS A 188 8.04 -8.26 0.30
C HIS A 188 6.96 -8.55 1.36
N ASN A 189 5.69 -8.53 0.97
CA ASN A 189 4.57 -8.79 1.90
C ASN A 189 4.58 -10.22 2.42
N VAL A 190 4.85 -11.21 1.58
CA VAL A 190 4.97 -12.62 2.01
C VAL A 190 6.13 -12.79 2.99
N LEU A 191 7.29 -12.20 2.70
CA LEU A 191 8.47 -12.29 3.57
C LEU A 191 8.22 -11.64 4.94
N ILE A 192 7.59 -10.47 4.99
CA ILE A 192 7.27 -9.82 6.26
C ILE A 192 6.24 -10.62 7.04
N ARG A 193 5.18 -11.13 6.40
CA ARG A 193 4.19 -11.98 7.09
C ARG A 193 4.83 -13.23 7.69
N ARG A 194 5.75 -13.88 6.95
CA ARG A 194 6.51 -15.02 7.48
C ARG A 194 7.37 -14.65 8.70
N ARG A 195 8.01 -13.47 8.68
CA ARG A 195 8.80 -12.98 9.83
C ARG A 195 7.91 -12.68 11.05
N LEU A 196 6.77 -12.05 10.85
CA LEU A 196 5.82 -11.75 11.93
C LEU A 196 5.23 -13.04 12.52
N ALA A 197 4.85 -14.00 11.69
CA ALA A 197 4.38 -15.30 12.13
C ALA A 197 5.45 -16.06 12.94
N ALA A 198 6.72 -16.00 12.52
CA ALA A 198 7.83 -16.60 13.28
C ALA A 198 8.07 -15.87 14.62
N ALA A 199 7.67 -14.61 14.75
CA ALA A 199 7.71 -13.83 15.99
C ALA A 199 6.43 -13.97 16.85
N GLY A 200 5.54 -14.93 16.52
CA GLY A 200 4.32 -15.21 17.28
C GLY A 200 3.14 -14.27 17.01
N VAL A 201 3.25 -13.39 16.01
CA VAL A 201 2.14 -12.52 15.56
C VAL A 201 1.30 -13.30 14.56
N SER A 202 0.12 -13.74 14.99
CA SER A 202 -0.80 -14.49 14.13
C SER A 202 -1.48 -13.58 13.08
N PRO A 203 -1.61 -14.03 11.82
CA PRO A 203 -2.45 -13.34 10.84
C PRO A 203 -3.95 -13.33 11.21
N ARG A 204 -4.37 -14.19 12.16
CA ARG A 204 -5.74 -14.25 12.67
C ARG A 204 -6.04 -13.15 13.67
N ASP A 205 -5.04 -12.62 14.38
CA ASP A 205 -5.23 -11.52 15.35
C ASP A 205 -5.79 -10.25 14.66
N GLU A 206 -5.70 -10.18 13.33
CA GLU A 206 -6.34 -9.12 12.52
C GLU A 206 -7.89 -9.28 12.46
N PHE A 207 -8.44 -10.46 12.81
CA PHE A 207 -9.85 -10.80 12.67
C PHE A 207 -10.53 -11.24 13.98
N ASP A 208 -9.80 -11.80 14.93
CA ASP A 208 -10.36 -12.35 16.16
C ASP A 208 -10.77 -11.23 17.14
N GLU A 209 -10.21 -10.00 17.01
CA GLU A 209 -10.75 -8.80 17.68
C GLU A 209 -12.01 -8.24 17.00
N LEU A 210 -12.40 -8.79 15.85
CA LEU A 210 -13.70 -8.59 15.20
C LEU A 210 -14.76 -9.62 15.67
N ASP A 211 -14.54 -10.31 16.74
CA ASP A 211 -15.63 -10.79 17.56
C ASP A 211 -16.33 -9.54 18.08
N LEU A 212 -17.14 -8.99 17.19
CA LEU A 212 -18.17 -8.01 17.49
C LEU A 212 -18.90 -8.70 18.62
N GLY A 213 -18.70 -8.20 19.84
CA GLY A 213 -19.57 -8.50 20.95
C GLY A 213 -21.02 -8.21 20.57
N VAL A 214 -21.56 -9.00 19.70
CA VAL A 214 -22.95 -9.34 19.62
C VAL A 214 -23.12 -10.37 20.72
N ASP A 215 -22.99 -9.85 21.95
CA ASP A 215 -23.60 -10.47 23.09
C ASP A 215 -25.08 -10.57 22.75
N ASP A 216 -25.58 -11.80 22.61
CA ASP A 216 -27.01 -12.09 22.47
C ASP A 216 -27.85 -11.61 23.67
N SER A 217 -27.24 -10.97 24.69
CA SER A 217 -27.88 -10.45 25.89
C SER A 217 -28.50 -9.06 25.71
N GLY A 218 -28.20 -8.33 24.63
CA GLY A 218 -28.84 -7.04 24.32
C GLY A 218 -28.49 -5.89 25.30
N ASP A 219 -27.47 -6.02 26.14
CA ASP A 219 -27.06 -5.00 27.10
C ASP A 219 -25.87 -4.18 26.57
N PRO A 220 -26.07 -2.88 26.25
CA PRO A 220 -25.02 -2.02 25.70
C PRO A 220 -23.95 -1.61 26.72
N ASP A 221 -24.10 -1.91 28.02
CA ASP A 221 -23.25 -1.39 29.10
C ASP A 221 -22.17 -2.36 29.61
N LEU A 222 -22.14 -3.62 29.15
CA LEU A 222 -21.11 -4.59 29.52
C LEU A 222 -19.89 -4.55 28.60
N ARG A 223 -19.09 -3.47 28.67
CA ARG A 223 -17.73 -3.48 28.12
C ARG A 223 -16.81 -4.23 29.10
N PRO A 224 -16.10 -5.28 28.65
CA PRO A 224 -15.06 -5.91 29.50
C PRO A 224 -13.98 -4.87 29.81
N PRO A 225 -13.44 -4.83 31.04
CA PRO A 225 -12.37 -3.90 31.41
C PRO A 225 -11.12 -4.18 30.60
N ALA A 226 -10.47 -3.12 30.12
CA ALA A 226 -9.19 -3.18 29.43
C ALA A 226 -8.20 -4.04 30.26
N LYS A 227 -7.67 -5.09 29.65
CA LYS A 227 -6.62 -5.92 30.28
C LYS A 227 -5.35 -5.07 30.37
N ASN A 228 -5.09 -4.54 31.59
CA ASN A 228 -3.80 -3.98 31.94
C ASN A 228 -2.80 -5.13 31.98
N HIS A 229 -1.91 -5.19 30.99
CA HIS A 229 -0.71 -5.99 31.06
C HIS A 229 0.38 -5.17 31.75
N HIS A 230 0.71 -5.59 32.96
CA HIS A 230 1.91 -5.17 33.67
C HIS A 230 3.15 -5.75 32.99
#